data_3e4b2f82ebab2039edbb18f2982e2cec
#
_entry.id   3e4b2f82ebab2039edbb18f2982e2cec
#
_cell.length_a   1.000
_cell.length_b   1.000
_cell.length_c   1.000
_cell.angle_alpha   90.00
_cell.angle_beta   90.00
_cell.angle_gamma   90.00
#
_symmetry.space_group_name_H-M   'P 1'
#
loop_
_entity.id
_entity.type
_entity.pdbx_description
1 polymer ?
#
loop_
_entity_poly.entity_id
_entity_poly.type
_entity_poly.pdbx_seq_one_letter_code
_entity_poly.pdbx_strand_id
1 'polypeptide(L)'
;AAYEKFIKTVIAGSPKILFQHKLFSILKKAAQKNPLSLVCDMNGSARATSIDKKFIPESGISFIPFNEDKIVHAIIPEPENLVHCAQKINELQKEGNKSALLGYMPDCDGDRGNIVYWNGKEAKTVPAQEVFALCVMSELAFEYWKNPDTKNLAVAVNCPTSMRIDEICARLNAKVFRAEVGEANVVNLA
;
A
#
# COMPACT_ATOMS: atom_id res chain seq x y z
N ALA A 1 20.82 -3.75 0.17
CA ALA A 1 21.27 -3.16 1.46
C ALA A 1 20.82 -1.70 1.63
N ALA A 2 21.24 -0.71 0.79
CA ALA A 2 20.87 0.71 0.98
C ALA A 2 19.36 0.95 0.82
N TYR A 3 18.76 0.44 -0.25
CA TYR A 3 17.34 0.57 -0.53
C TYR A 3 16.47 -0.08 0.56
N GLU A 4 16.84 -1.26 1.04
CA GLU A 4 16.14 -1.93 2.15
C GLU A 4 16.17 -1.09 3.45
N LYS A 5 17.32 -0.47 3.75
CA LYS A 5 17.44 0.45 4.89
C LYS A 5 16.54 1.67 4.73
N PHE A 6 16.50 2.23 3.52
CA PHE A 6 15.63 3.35 3.18
C PHE A 6 14.15 2.97 3.38
N ILE A 7 13.70 1.87 2.80
CA ILE A 7 12.32 1.38 2.94
C ILE A 7 11.93 1.18 4.42
N LYS A 8 12.81 0.53 5.21
CA LYS A 8 12.56 0.36 6.66
C LYS A 8 12.45 1.69 7.40
N THR A 9 13.23 2.69 7.01
CA THR A 9 13.17 4.03 7.60
C THR A 9 11.85 4.72 7.26
N VAL A 10 11.42 4.65 6.00
CA VAL A 10 10.17 5.24 5.53
C VAL A 10 8.96 4.58 6.23
N ILE A 11 8.85 3.25 6.20
CA ILE A 11 7.74 2.52 6.83
C ILE A 11 7.67 2.80 8.34
N ALA A 12 8.80 2.87 9.01
CA ALA A 12 8.82 3.15 10.44
C ALA A 12 8.62 4.64 10.77
N GLY A 13 8.72 5.54 9.78
CA GLY A 13 8.77 6.99 10.02
C GLY A 13 9.91 7.38 10.98
N SER A 14 11.00 6.58 10.99
CA SER A 14 12.11 6.77 11.92
C SER A 14 13.39 6.08 11.46
N PRO A 15 14.56 6.74 11.54
CA PRO A 15 15.86 6.12 11.27
C PRO A 15 16.36 5.26 12.45
N LYS A 16 15.68 5.27 13.61
CA LYS A 16 16.11 4.56 14.82
C LYS A 16 15.95 3.05 14.67
N ILE A 17 17.05 2.31 14.56
CA ILE A 17 17.07 0.86 14.32
C ILE A 17 16.27 0.07 15.37
N LEU A 18 16.36 0.41 16.64
CA LEU A 18 15.62 -0.26 17.71
C LEU A 18 14.10 -0.10 17.54
N PHE A 19 13.65 1.08 17.11
CA PHE A 19 12.24 1.32 16.82
C PHE A 19 11.78 0.52 15.60
N GLN A 20 12.58 0.49 14.54
CA GLN A 20 12.30 -0.32 13.34
C GLN A 20 12.18 -1.81 13.72
N HIS A 21 13.12 -2.37 14.49
CA HIS A 21 13.06 -3.76 14.94
C HIS A 21 11.78 -4.06 15.75
N LYS A 22 11.42 -3.16 16.67
CA LYS A 22 10.19 -3.29 17.46
C LYS A 22 8.96 -3.31 16.55
N LEU A 23 8.85 -2.36 15.62
CA LEU A 23 7.74 -2.25 14.68
C LEU A 23 7.61 -3.52 13.81
N PHE A 24 8.69 -3.93 13.15
CA PHE A 24 8.67 -5.13 12.29
C PHE A 24 8.42 -6.41 13.08
N SER A 25 8.84 -6.50 14.34
CA SER A 25 8.48 -7.61 15.23
C SER A 25 6.98 -7.64 15.52
N ILE A 26 6.35 -6.47 15.75
CA ILE A 26 4.90 -6.36 15.94
C ILE A 26 4.15 -6.79 14.68
N LEU A 27 4.56 -6.29 13.50
CA LEU A 27 3.97 -6.66 12.22
C LEU A 27 4.05 -8.17 11.98
N LYS A 28 5.21 -8.76 12.19
CA LYS A 28 5.42 -10.20 12.02
C LYS A 28 4.52 -11.03 12.94
N LYS A 29 4.41 -10.65 14.21
CA LYS A 29 3.51 -11.32 15.17
C LYS A 29 2.04 -11.17 14.79
N ALA A 30 1.64 -9.99 14.30
CA ALA A 30 0.27 -9.75 13.82
C ALA A 30 -0.05 -10.62 12.59
N ALA A 31 0.87 -10.71 11.62
CA ALA A 31 0.72 -11.53 10.44
C ALA A 31 0.68 -13.04 10.77
N GLN A 32 1.45 -13.49 11.78
CA GLN A 32 1.38 -14.88 12.26
C GLN A 32 0.02 -15.21 12.89
N LYS A 33 -0.57 -14.26 13.62
CA LYS A 33 -1.89 -14.43 14.24
C LYS A 33 -3.02 -14.35 13.22
N ASN A 34 -2.86 -13.50 12.21
CA ASN A 34 -3.84 -13.28 11.15
C ASN A 34 -3.12 -13.46 9.79
N PRO A 35 -3.00 -14.70 9.30
CA PRO A 35 -2.27 -14.97 8.07
C PRO A 35 -2.80 -14.15 6.89
N LEU A 36 -1.89 -13.44 6.23
CA LEU A 36 -2.16 -12.61 5.05
C LEU A 36 -1.20 -12.99 3.94
N SER A 37 -1.75 -13.20 2.75
CA SER A 37 -0.98 -13.29 1.51
C SER A 37 -1.25 -12.07 0.65
N LEU A 38 -0.18 -11.42 0.20
CA LEU A 38 -0.22 -10.40 -0.82
C LEU A 38 -0.01 -11.04 -2.20
N VAL A 39 -1.05 -11.03 -3.01
CA VAL A 39 -1.01 -11.51 -4.40
C VAL A 39 -0.59 -10.33 -5.28
N CYS A 40 0.56 -10.41 -5.93
CA CYS A 40 1.12 -9.30 -6.68
C CYS A 40 1.19 -9.58 -8.17
N ASP A 41 0.42 -8.85 -8.96
CA ASP A 41 0.55 -8.85 -10.40
C ASP A 41 1.69 -7.91 -10.79
N MET A 42 2.86 -8.49 -11.01
CA MET A 42 4.07 -7.72 -11.31
C MET A 42 4.05 -7.13 -12.72
N ASN A 43 3.33 -7.77 -13.65
CA ASN A 43 3.17 -7.34 -15.05
C ASN A 43 4.48 -6.82 -15.68
N GLY A 44 5.59 -7.51 -15.43
CA GLY A 44 6.92 -7.14 -15.93
C GLY A 44 7.49 -5.85 -15.37
N SER A 45 6.95 -5.33 -14.26
CA SER A 45 7.44 -4.10 -13.64
C SER A 45 8.84 -4.24 -13.05
N ALA A 46 9.53 -3.12 -12.82
CA ALA A 46 10.83 -3.07 -12.14
C ALA A 46 10.79 -3.70 -10.72
N ARG A 47 9.60 -3.75 -10.09
CA ARG A 47 9.40 -4.39 -8.78
C ARG A 47 9.67 -5.90 -8.81
N ALA A 48 9.54 -6.56 -9.96
CA ALA A 48 9.85 -8.00 -10.11
C ALA A 48 11.31 -8.35 -9.75
N THR A 49 12.23 -7.41 -9.97
CA THR A 49 13.66 -7.55 -9.64
C THR A 49 14.08 -6.83 -8.37
N SER A 50 13.14 -6.23 -7.65
CA SER A 50 13.35 -5.46 -6.42
C SER A 50 13.43 -6.35 -5.17
N ILE A 51 13.41 -5.73 -4.00
CA ILE A 51 13.53 -6.41 -2.71
C ILE A 51 12.25 -7.10 -2.25
N ASP A 52 11.13 -6.96 -2.95
CA ASP A 52 9.80 -7.36 -2.51
C ASP A 52 9.73 -8.84 -2.14
N LYS A 53 10.32 -9.70 -2.97
CA LYS A 53 10.40 -11.17 -2.74
C LYS A 53 11.07 -11.56 -1.42
N LYS A 54 11.94 -10.70 -0.91
CA LYS A 54 12.62 -10.89 0.37
C LYS A 54 11.92 -10.12 1.48
N PHE A 55 11.67 -8.84 1.25
CA PHE A 55 11.23 -7.89 2.28
C PHE A 55 9.81 -8.20 2.79
N ILE A 56 8.87 -8.52 1.88
CA ILE A 56 7.48 -8.80 2.26
C ILE A 56 7.39 -10.08 3.12
N PRO A 57 7.99 -11.23 2.74
CA PRO A 57 8.02 -12.41 3.61
C PRO A 57 8.74 -12.19 4.95
N GLU A 58 9.80 -11.39 4.99
CA GLU A 58 10.49 -11.06 6.25
C GLU A 58 9.58 -10.32 7.24
N SER A 59 8.59 -9.57 6.75
CA SER A 59 7.56 -8.90 7.57
C SER A 59 6.47 -9.85 8.09
N GLY A 60 6.47 -11.11 7.65
CA GLY A 60 5.50 -12.13 8.04
C GLY A 60 4.31 -12.27 7.08
N ILE A 61 4.27 -11.50 6.00
CA ILE A 61 3.24 -11.56 4.97
C ILE A 61 3.69 -12.53 3.87
N SER A 62 2.86 -13.49 3.50
CA SER A 62 3.14 -14.37 2.37
C SER A 62 3.07 -13.56 1.06
N PHE A 63 4.05 -13.74 0.18
CA PHE A 63 4.12 -13.01 -1.08
C PHE A 63 3.94 -13.96 -2.25
N ILE A 64 2.94 -13.70 -3.09
CA ILE A 64 2.56 -14.53 -4.23
C ILE A 64 2.63 -13.65 -5.50
N PRO A 65 3.84 -13.46 -6.07
CA PRO A 65 4.00 -12.72 -7.32
C PRO A 65 3.63 -13.59 -8.52
N PHE A 66 3.15 -12.95 -9.59
CA PHE A 66 2.93 -13.56 -10.89
C PHE A 66 3.15 -12.53 -12.02
N ASN A 67 3.21 -12.96 -13.27
CA ASN A 67 3.56 -12.14 -14.44
C ASN A 67 4.87 -11.37 -14.27
N GLU A 68 5.90 -12.03 -13.71
CA GLU A 68 7.13 -11.35 -13.33
C GLU A 68 8.06 -11.05 -14.52
N ASP A 69 8.03 -11.92 -15.55
CA ASP A 69 9.06 -11.92 -16.61
C ASP A 69 8.71 -11.00 -17.78
N LYS A 70 7.46 -10.62 -17.92
CA LYS A 70 7.00 -9.85 -19.09
C LYS A 70 5.73 -9.06 -18.81
N ILE A 71 5.51 -8.04 -19.61
CA ILE A 71 4.26 -7.30 -19.67
C ILE A 71 3.24 -8.17 -20.41
N VAL A 72 2.12 -8.47 -19.77
CA VAL A 72 1.04 -9.31 -20.32
C VAL A 72 -0.27 -8.55 -20.55
N HIS A 73 -0.41 -7.37 -19.94
CA HIS A 73 -1.55 -6.47 -20.12
C HIS A 73 -1.11 -5.01 -19.95
N ALA A 74 -2.05 -4.06 -20.01
CA ALA A 74 -1.74 -2.64 -19.82
C ALA A 74 -1.07 -2.37 -18.47
N ILE A 75 -0.06 -1.50 -18.46
CA ILE A 75 0.82 -1.24 -17.31
C ILE A 75 0.26 -0.24 -16.30
N ILE A 76 -0.85 0.42 -16.63
CA ILE A 76 -1.48 1.41 -15.76
C ILE A 76 -2.34 0.67 -14.72
N PRO A 77 -2.15 0.86 -13.41
CA PRO A 77 -2.89 0.15 -12.37
C PRO A 77 -4.31 0.73 -12.17
N GLU A 78 -5.05 0.86 -13.24
CA GLU A 78 -6.47 1.25 -13.25
C GLU A 78 -7.37 0.03 -12.99
N PRO A 79 -8.60 0.22 -12.51
CA PRO A 79 -9.51 -0.89 -12.17
C PRO A 79 -9.67 -1.93 -13.27
N GLU A 80 -9.65 -1.52 -14.54
CA GLU A 80 -9.77 -2.40 -15.71
C GLU A 80 -8.60 -3.39 -15.83
N ASN A 81 -7.41 -3.00 -15.37
CA ASN A 81 -6.20 -3.82 -15.43
C ASN A 81 -6.02 -4.66 -14.15
N LEU A 82 -6.64 -4.27 -13.05
CA LEU A 82 -6.61 -5.02 -11.79
C LEU A 82 -7.45 -6.30 -11.84
N VAL A 83 -8.22 -6.52 -12.91
CA VAL A 83 -9.05 -7.74 -13.07
C VAL A 83 -8.20 -9.01 -13.05
N HIS A 84 -6.98 -8.97 -13.56
CA HIS A 84 -6.05 -10.12 -13.54
C HIS A 84 -5.64 -10.50 -12.12
N CYS A 85 -5.32 -9.50 -11.30
CA CYS A 85 -5.02 -9.70 -9.89
C CYS A 85 -6.25 -10.21 -9.12
N ALA A 86 -7.45 -9.68 -9.41
CA ALA A 86 -8.70 -10.14 -8.81
C ALA A 86 -9.01 -11.59 -9.18
N GLN A 87 -8.82 -11.97 -10.45
CA GLN A 87 -8.98 -13.35 -10.90
C GLN A 87 -8.04 -14.30 -10.15
N LYS A 88 -6.76 -13.92 -10.01
CA LYS A 88 -5.78 -14.75 -9.28
C LYS A 88 -6.15 -14.95 -7.81
N ILE A 89 -6.66 -13.92 -7.13
CA ILE A 89 -7.17 -14.06 -5.76
C ILE A 89 -8.36 -15.02 -5.72
N ASN A 90 -9.32 -14.88 -6.66
CA ASN A 90 -10.49 -15.76 -6.74
C ASN A 90 -10.10 -17.23 -6.94
N GLU A 91 -9.08 -17.51 -7.79
CA GLU A 91 -8.53 -18.85 -8.00
C GLU A 91 -7.93 -19.39 -6.71
N LEU A 92 -7.03 -18.67 -6.07
CA LEU A 92 -6.38 -19.06 -4.82
C LEU A 92 -7.39 -19.35 -3.70
N GLN A 93 -8.43 -18.54 -3.60
CA GLN A 93 -9.51 -18.76 -2.63
C GLN A 93 -10.30 -20.05 -2.91
N LYS A 94 -10.58 -20.36 -4.18
CA LYS A 94 -11.22 -21.63 -4.59
C LYS A 94 -10.32 -22.84 -4.30
N GLU A 95 -9.01 -22.71 -4.45
CA GLU A 95 -8.00 -23.71 -4.13
C GLU A 95 -7.80 -23.89 -2.60
N GLY A 96 -8.46 -23.08 -1.78
CA GLY A 96 -8.43 -23.18 -0.32
C GLY A 96 -7.40 -22.27 0.36
N ASN A 97 -6.70 -21.42 -0.38
CA ASN A 97 -5.78 -20.42 0.21
C ASN A 97 -6.58 -19.26 0.83
N LYS A 98 -7.03 -19.44 2.07
CA LYS A 98 -7.84 -18.47 2.80
C LYS A 98 -7.10 -17.19 3.19
N SER A 99 -5.78 -17.17 3.12
CA SER A 99 -4.95 -15.99 3.40
C SER A 99 -4.77 -15.06 2.20
N ALA A 100 -5.17 -15.46 0.98
CA ALA A 100 -5.13 -14.62 -0.22
C ALA A 100 -6.23 -13.55 -0.18
N LEU A 101 -6.03 -12.50 0.64
CA LEU A 101 -7.02 -11.48 0.96
C LEU A 101 -6.74 -10.13 0.30
N LEU A 102 -5.49 -9.89 -0.08
CA LEU A 102 -5.03 -8.62 -0.63
C LEU A 102 -4.28 -8.86 -1.93
N GLY A 103 -4.57 -8.06 -2.93
CA GLY A 103 -3.85 -8.00 -4.18
C GLY A 103 -3.25 -6.61 -4.42
N TYR A 104 -2.19 -6.57 -5.21
CA TYR A 104 -1.51 -5.35 -5.58
C TYR A 104 -1.00 -5.45 -7.02
N MET A 105 -1.09 -4.37 -7.76
CA MET A 105 -0.48 -4.22 -9.07
C MET A 105 0.29 -2.91 -9.11
N PRO A 106 1.64 -2.94 -9.24
CA PRO A 106 2.45 -1.75 -9.52
C PRO A 106 2.37 -1.38 -11.01
N ASP A 107 2.73 -0.15 -11.34
CA ASP A 107 3.04 0.24 -12.71
C ASP A 107 4.47 -0.18 -13.11
N CYS A 108 4.94 0.23 -14.30
CA CYS A 108 6.17 -0.33 -14.88
C CYS A 108 7.44 0.02 -14.10
N ASP A 109 7.57 1.21 -13.52
CA ASP A 109 8.70 1.64 -12.70
C ASP A 109 8.44 1.46 -11.19
N GLY A 110 7.19 1.18 -10.81
CA GLY A 110 6.80 0.77 -9.48
C GLY A 110 6.62 1.91 -8.48
N ASP A 111 6.43 3.14 -8.96
CA ASP A 111 6.16 4.31 -8.12
C ASP A 111 4.66 4.50 -7.83
N ARG A 112 3.79 3.92 -8.65
CA ARG A 112 2.34 3.87 -8.47
C ARG A 112 1.86 2.43 -8.34
N GLY A 113 0.68 2.27 -7.73
CA GLY A 113 0.01 0.98 -7.66
C GLY A 113 -1.38 1.08 -7.07
N ASN A 114 -2.18 0.08 -7.36
CA ASN A 114 -3.52 -0.03 -6.81
C ASN A 114 -3.77 -1.43 -6.23
N ILE A 115 -4.83 -1.54 -5.45
CA ILE A 115 -5.12 -2.72 -4.65
C ILE A 115 -6.42 -3.41 -5.06
N VAL A 116 -6.43 -4.71 -4.77
CA VAL A 116 -7.59 -5.59 -4.84
C VAL A 116 -7.78 -6.21 -3.47
N TYR A 117 -9.01 -6.42 -3.03
CA TYR A 117 -9.29 -7.07 -1.75
C TYR A 117 -10.33 -8.18 -1.90
N TRP A 118 -10.25 -9.17 -1.03
CA TRP A 118 -11.27 -10.22 -0.91
C TRP A 118 -12.39 -9.77 0.04
N ASN A 119 -13.63 -9.67 -0.47
CA ASN A 119 -14.77 -9.20 0.32
C ASN A 119 -15.51 -10.31 1.09
N GLY A 120 -14.96 -11.52 1.12
CA GLY A 120 -15.58 -12.71 1.70
C GLY A 120 -16.30 -13.61 0.67
N LYS A 121 -16.57 -13.10 -0.53
CA LYS A 121 -17.26 -13.82 -1.62
C LYS A 121 -16.47 -13.79 -2.93
N GLU A 122 -15.91 -12.65 -3.27
CA GLU A 122 -15.14 -12.42 -4.48
C GLU A 122 -14.09 -11.32 -4.27
N ALA A 123 -13.08 -11.29 -5.12
CA ALA A 123 -12.08 -10.23 -5.15
C ALA A 123 -12.63 -8.98 -5.87
N LYS A 124 -12.43 -7.82 -5.27
CA LYS A 124 -12.86 -6.51 -5.77
C LYS A 124 -11.67 -5.58 -5.96
N THR A 125 -11.68 -4.85 -7.06
CA THR A 125 -10.75 -3.73 -7.28
C THR A 125 -11.17 -2.53 -6.44
N VAL A 126 -10.20 -1.73 -6.00
CA VAL A 126 -10.44 -0.50 -5.24
C VAL A 126 -10.13 0.69 -6.16
N PRO A 127 -11.03 1.65 -6.32
CA PRO A 127 -10.77 2.88 -7.07
C PRO A 127 -9.58 3.67 -6.49
N ALA A 128 -8.75 4.29 -7.32
CA ALA A 128 -7.53 4.98 -6.90
C ALA A 128 -7.76 6.03 -5.81
N GLN A 129 -8.87 6.79 -5.89
CA GLN A 129 -9.23 7.78 -4.86
C GLN A 129 -9.56 7.13 -3.50
N GLU A 130 -10.05 5.91 -3.50
CA GLU A 130 -10.31 5.14 -2.26
C GLU A 130 -9.01 4.55 -1.71
N VAL A 131 -8.11 4.06 -2.58
CA VAL A 131 -6.76 3.64 -2.17
C VAL A 131 -6.03 4.80 -1.50
N PHE A 132 -6.06 5.98 -2.10
CA PHE A 132 -5.43 7.17 -1.51
C PHE A 132 -6.06 7.54 -0.16
N ALA A 133 -7.39 7.49 -0.05
CA ALA A 133 -8.08 7.74 1.22
C ALA A 133 -7.68 6.74 2.33
N LEU A 134 -7.52 5.46 1.98
CA LEU A 134 -7.01 4.44 2.92
C LEU A 134 -5.56 4.71 3.33
N CYS A 135 -4.70 5.15 2.41
CA CYS A 135 -3.33 5.54 2.72
C CYS A 135 -3.29 6.71 3.71
N VAL A 136 -4.04 7.79 3.43
CA VAL A 136 -4.11 8.97 4.32
C VAL A 136 -4.61 8.56 5.71
N MET A 137 -5.67 7.77 5.79
CA MET A 137 -6.22 7.31 7.07
C MET A 137 -5.18 6.47 7.83
N SER A 138 -4.47 5.58 7.14
CA SER A 138 -3.47 4.70 7.75
C SER A 138 -2.27 5.48 8.27
N GLU A 139 -1.76 6.45 7.51
CA GLU A 139 -0.63 7.30 7.92
C GLU A 139 -1.00 8.17 9.13
N LEU A 140 -2.14 8.83 9.12
CA LEU A 140 -2.60 9.63 10.25
C LEU A 140 -2.81 8.77 11.51
N ALA A 141 -3.41 7.58 11.36
CA ALA A 141 -3.58 6.64 12.46
C ALA A 141 -2.23 6.14 13.00
N PHE A 142 -1.24 5.92 12.12
CA PHE A 142 0.09 5.51 12.51
C PHE A 142 0.84 6.61 13.26
N GLU A 143 0.71 7.88 12.86
CA GLU A 143 1.29 9.01 13.59
C GLU A 143 0.73 9.11 15.01
N TYR A 144 -0.58 8.96 15.21
CA TYR A 144 -1.19 8.91 16.55
C TYR A 144 -0.75 7.69 17.36
N TRP A 145 -0.60 6.53 16.71
CA TRP A 145 -0.09 5.33 17.38
C TRP A 145 1.36 5.52 17.88
N LYS A 146 2.20 6.19 17.10
CA LYS A 146 3.59 6.53 17.50
C LYS A 146 3.62 7.52 18.67
N ASN A 147 2.77 8.52 18.61
CA ASN A 147 2.66 9.57 19.63
C ASN A 147 1.21 10.06 19.72
N PRO A 148 0.46 9.62 20.75
CA PRO A 148 -0.94 10.03 20.96
C PRO A 148 -1.14 11.55 21.13
N ASP A 149 -0.09 12.26 21.55
CA ASP A 149 -0.12 13.71 21.75
C ASP A 149 0.24 14.49 20.48
N THR A 150 0.40 13.83 19.34
CA THR A 150 0.72 14.48 18.06
C THR A 150 -0.35 15.52 17.71
N LYS A 151 0.10 16.70 17.32
CA LYS A 151 -0.75 17.83 16.91
C LYS A 151 -0.27 18.39 15.58
N ASN A 152 -1.15 19.16 14.94
CA ASN A 152 -0.83 19.89 13.71
C ASN A 152 -0.49 18.98 12.52
N LEU A 153 -1.09 17.79 12.44
CA LEU A 153 -1.00 16.95 11.25
C LEU A 153 -1.70 17.64 10.07
N ALA A 154 -1.13 17.49 8.89
CA ALA A 154 -1.68 18.04 7.66
C ALA A 154 -1.44 17.09 6.49
N VAL A 155 -2.30 17.20 5.48
CA VAL A 155 -2.21 16.47 4.22
C VAL A 155 -2.26 17.46 3.07
N ALA A 156 -1.28 17.40 2.19
CA ALA A 156 -1.27 18.16 0.95
C ALA A 156 -1.82 17.29 -0.20
N VAL A 157 -2.73 17.85 -1.00
CA VAL A 157 -3.38 17.13 -2.10
C VAL A 157 -3.57 18.03 -3.33
N ASN A 158 -3.77 17.42 -4.50
CA ASN A 158 -4.22 18.13 -5.69
C ASN A 158 -5.66 18.62 -5.54
N CYS A 159 -6.00 19.76 -6.14
CA CYS A 159 -7.35 20.33 -6.12
C CYS A 159 -8.49 19.33 -6.41
N PRO A 160 -8.41 18.46 -7.44
CA PRO A 160 -9.49 17.52 -7.77
C PRO A 160 -9.53 16.27 -6.90
N THR A 161 -8.68 16.16 -5.86
CA THR A 161 -8.70 15.01 -4.96
C THR A 161 -10.04 14.93 -4.20
N SER A 162 -10.51 13.72 -4.00
CA SER A 162 -11.79 13.41 -3.36
C SER A 162 -11.94 14.12 -2.00
N MET A 163 -13.12 14.65 -1.72
CA MET A 163 -13.50 15.25 -0.43
C MET A 163 -13.53 14.23 0.73
N ARG A 164 -13.41 12.94 0.46
CA ARG A 164 -13.20 11.92 1.51
C ARG A 164 -11.97 12.21 2.35
N ILE A 165 -10.93 12.83 1.76
CA ILE A 165 -9.73 13.23 2.49
C ILE A 165 -10.05 14.28 3.56
N ASP A 166 -10.91 15.25 3.23
CA ASP A 166 -11.32 16.28 4.16
C ASP A 166 -12.11 15.68 5.35
N GLU A 167 -12.99 14.71 5.09
CA GLU A 167 -13.73 14.01 6.14
C GLU A 167 -12.81 13.18 7.04
N ILE A 168 -11.84 12.45 6.46
CA ILE A 168 -10.86 11.66 7.23
C ILE A 168 -10.02 12.60 8.10
N CYS A 169 -9.49 13.68 7.51
CA CYS A 169 -8.66 14.63 8.22
C CYS A 169 -9.44 15.33 9.34
N ALA A 170 -10.70 15.72 9.10
CA ALA A 170 -11.54 16.33 10.13
C ALA A 170 -11.76 15.37 11.33
N ARG A 171 -12.01 14.09 11.08
CA ARG A 171 -12.17 13.06 12.13
C ARG A 171 -10.90 12.78 12.91
N LEU A 172 -9.74 12.92 12.25
CA LEU A 172 -8.42 12.68 12.84
C LEU A 172 -7.69 13.99 13.22
N ASN A 173 -8.43 15.11 13.32
CA ASN A 173 -7.90 16.41 13.72
C ASN A 173 -6.66 16.85 12.91
N ALA A 174 -6.68 16.59 11.62
CA ALA A 174 -5.65 16.98 10.66
C ALA A 174 -6.20 18.08 9.71
N LYS A 175 -5.32 18.86 9.10
CA LYS A 175 -5.65 19.88 8.11
C LYS A 175 -5.46 19.34 6.69
N VAL A 176 -6.24 19.86 5.73
CA VAL A 176 -6.05 19.58 4.30
C VAL A 176 -5.63 20.87 3.60
N PHE A 177 -4.57 20.80 2.81
CA PHE A 177 -4.13 21.86 1.94
C PHE A 177 -4.20 21.39 0.48
N ARG A 178 -4.78 22.23 -0.38
CA ARG A 178 -4.98 21.89 -1.79
C ARG A 178 -4.08 22.75 -2.67
N ALA A 179 -3.27 22.05 -3.51
CA ALA A 179 -2.43 22.67 -4.52
C ALA A 179 -3.06 22.56 -5.90
N GLU A 180 -2.56 23.33 -6.85
CA GLU A 180 -2.81 23.09 -8.27
C GLU A 180 -2.37 21.68 -8.67
N VAL A 181 -2.98 21.14 -9.75
CA VAL A 181 -2.66 19.81 -10.24
C VAL A 181 -1.20 19.72 -10.65
N GLY A 182 -0.50 18.73 -10.11
CA GLY A 182 0.91 18.44 -10.40
C GLY A 182 1.65 17.98 -9.15
N GLU A 183 2.48 16.98 -9.30
CA GLU A 183 3.27 16.40 -8.19
C GLU A 183 4.12 17.49 -7.51
N ALA A 184 4.85 18.28 -8.30
CA ALA A 184 5.71 19.34 -7.77
C ALA A 184 4.94 20.36 -6.93
N ASN A 185 3.70 20.69 -7.31
CA ASN A 185 2.86 21.63 -6.59
C ASN A 185 2.47 21.08 -5.21
N VAL A 186 2.11 19.80 -5.15
CA VAL A 186 1.76 19.13 -3.88
C VAL A 186 2.98 18.98 -2.98
N VAL A 187 4.11 18.53 -3.54
CA VAL A 187 5.37 18.36 -2.78
C VAL A 187 5.88 19.69 -2.21
N ASN A 188 5.78 20.76 -2.99
CA ASN A 188 6.19 22.09 -2.51
C ASN A 188 5.25 22.66 -1.45
N LEU A 189 3.99 22.21 -1.40
CA LEU A 189 3.02 22.63 -0.39
C LEU A 189 3.17 21.84 0.92
N ALA A 190 3.67 20.60 0.84
CA ALA A 190 3.84 19.69 1.98
C ALA A 190 5.08 20.04 2.81
#